data_ea6f1f76c70c4bdb8f50df07be17f93d
#
_entry.id   ea6f1f76c70c4bdb8f50df07be17f93d
#
_cell.length_a   1.000
_cell.length_b   1.000
_cell.length_c   1.000
_cell.angle_alpha   90.00
_cell.angle_beta   90.00
_cell.angle_gamma   90.00
#
_symmetry.space_group_name_H-M   'P 1'
#
loop_
_entity.id
_entity.type
_entity.pdbx_description
1 polymer ?
#
loop_
_entity_poly.entity_id
_entity_poly.type
_entity_poly.pdbx_seq_one_letter_code
_entity_poly.pdbx_strand_id
1 'polypeptide(L)'
;VIDDPALWENVFTEMMRYDAVVHAQFRYTTREVKMHDEVIPERAGVILYLGAGNRDERVFSNPDTFDIHREDLHMGRENRSGRYKDGKAGHLGFGIGQHFCMGYAMARQESAIACSQLMTRIHAPRPKSESHPGITSPSIDSGGFRAPEQLWMKFDR
;
A
#
# COMPACT_ATOMS: atom_id res chain seq x y z
N VAL A 1 -1.83 -18.33 -7.98
CA VAL A 1 -0.63 -17.50 -7.74
C VAL A 1 0.63 -18.36 -7.60
N ILE A 2 0.54 -19.50 -6.92
CA ILE A 2 1.71 -20.39 -6.71
C ILE A 2 2.26 -20.90 -8.05
N ASP A 3 1.38 -21.22 -8.96
CA ASP A 3 1.71 -21.78 -10.28
C ASP A 3 2.10 -20.71 -11.32
N ASP A 4 1.88 -19.44 -11.02
CA ASP A 4 2.23 -18.32 -11.89
C ASP A 4 3.02 -17.25 -11.11
N PRO A 5 4.35 -17.27 -11.23
CA PRO A 5 5.22 -16.31 -10.54
C PRO A 5 4.94 -14.83 -10.90
N ALA A 6 4.40 -14.55 -12.08
CA ALA A 6 4.08 -13.17 -12.48
C ALA A 6 2.96 -12.57 -11.62
N LEU A 7 2.06 -13.39 -11.10
CA LEU A 7 0.96 -12.94 -10.23
C LEU A 7 1.45 -12.43 -8.87
N TRP A 8 2.66 -12.77 -8.42
CA TRP A 8 3.20 -12.22 -7.18
C TRP A 8 3.44 -10.71 -7.24
N GLU A 9 3.75 -10.20 -8.41
CA GLU A 9 3.86 -8.76 -8.61
C GLU A 9 2.49 -8.06 -8.50
N ASN A 10 1.43 -8.71 -8.98
CA ASN A 10 0.07 -8.22 -8.82
C ASN A 10 -0.38 -8.28 -7.36
N VAL A 11 -0.09 -9.38 -6.66
CA VAL A 11 -0.33 -9.52 -5.21
C VAL A 11 0.33 -8.37 -4.46
N PHE A 12 1.61 -8.10 -4.73
CA PHE A 12 2.34 -7.00 -4.10
C PHE A 12 1.67 -5.64 -4.37
N THR A 13 1.33 -5.37 -5.63
CA THR A 13 0.73 -4.09 -6.03
C THR A 13 -0.63 -3.88 -5.38
N GLU A 14 -1.48 -4.89 -5.40
CA GLU A 14 -2.80 -4.81 -4.75
C GLU A 14 -2.69 -4.76 -3.22
N MET A 15 -1.75 -5.47 -2.62
CA MET A 15 -1.48 -5.36 -1.18
C MET A 15 -1.09 -3.93 -0.81
N MET A 16 -0.24 -3.28 -1.60
CA MET A 16 0.17 -1.90 -1.38
C MET A 16 -0.96 -0.89 -1.59
N ARG A 17 -1.98 -1.21 -2.38
CA ARG A 17 -3.21 -0.43 -2.44
C ARG A 17 -4.11 -0.73 -1.25
N TYR A 18 -4.37 -2.00 -1.00
CA TYR A 18 -5.39 -2.47 -0.04
C TYR A 18 -5.00 -2.18 1.40
N ASP A 19 -3.77 -2.48 1.79
CA ASP A 19 -3.29 -2.32 3.16
C ASP A 19 -1.77 -2.01 3.20
N ALA A 20 -1.39 -0.88 2.62
CA ALA A 20 0.00 -0.44 2.62
C ALA A 20 0.54 -0.24 4.04
N VAL A 21 1.82 -0.50 4.22
CA VAL A 21 2.51 -0.26 5.51
C VAL A 21 2.50 1.23 5.86
N VAL A 22 2.66 2.12 4.87
CA VAL A 22 2.62 3.58 5.08
C VAL A 22 1.22 4.09 4.79
N HIS A 23 0.46 4.35 5.83
CA HIS A 23 -0.92 4.85 5.74
C HIS A 23 -1.04 6.35 5.75
N ALA A 24 -0.09 7.04 6.37
CA ALA A 24 -0.13 8.49 6.50
C ALA A 24 1.25 9.11 6.30
N GLN A 25 1.27 10.33 5.78
CA GLN A 25 2.47 11.15 5.69
C GLN A 25 2.20 12.54 6.22
N PHE A 26 3.20 13.10 6.89
CA PHE A 26 3.13 14.43 7.48
C PHE A 26 3.80 15.46 6.59
N ARG A 27 3.18 16.63 6.45
CA ARG A 27 3.68 17.77 5.69
C ARG A 27 3.44 19.05 6.46
N TYR A 28 4.18 20.08 6.09
CA TYR A 28 3.90 21.46 6.48
C TYR A 28 3.70 22.29 5.23
N THR A 29 2.71 23.17 5.23
CA THR A 29 2.49 24.10 4.15
C THR A 29 3.59 25.17 4.13
N THR A 30 4.16 25.43 2.97
CA THR A 30 5.14 26.50 2.75
C THR A 30 4.50 27.81 2.28
N ARG A 31 3.21 27.78 2.05
CA ARG A 31 2.35 28.91 1.68
C ARG A 31 0.91 28.55 1.99
N GLU A 32 0.02 29.51 1.95
CA GLU A 32 -1.42 29.24 1.96
C GLU A 32 -1.83 28.36 0.76
N VAL A 33 -2.69 27.38 1.02
CA VAL A 33 -3.22 26.45 0.03
C VAL A 33 -4.73 26.43 0.07
N LYS A 34 -5.37 26.81 -1.03
CA LYS A 34 -6.81 26.65 -1.16
C LYS A 34 -7.12 25.24 -1.67
N MET A 35 -7.97 24.52 -0.95
CA MET A 35 -8.41 23.17 -1.30
C MET A 35 -9.94 23.11 -1.20
N HIS A 36 -10.61 23.01 -2.34
CA HIS A 36 -12.07 23.18 -2.43
C HIS A 36 -12.52 24.51 -1.82
N ASP A 37 -13.39 24.47 -0.82
CA ASP A 37 -13.93 25.65 -0.12
C ASP A 37 -13.16 26.01 1.15
N GLU A 38 -12.08 25.25 1.44
CA GLU A 38 -11.23 25.44 2.64
C GLU A 38 -9.90 26.09 2.29
N VAL A 39 -9.37 26.84 3.24
CA VAL A 39 -8.05 27.48 3.16
C VAL A 39 -7.16 26.91 4.24
N ILE A 40 -6.08 26.29 3.83
CA ILE A 40 -5.03 25.80 4.71
C ILE A 40 -3.97 26.90 4.82
N PRO A 41 -3.76 27.49 6.02
CA PRO A 41 -2.80 28.58 6.18
C PRO A 41 -1.36 28.13 5.95
N GLU A 42 -0.46 29.08 5.71
CA GLU A 42 0.98 28.84 5.70
C GLU A 42 1.45 28.27 7.05
N ARG A 43 2.42 27.37 7.03
CA ARG A 43 3.00 26.67 8.20
C ARG A 43 2.02 25.80 8.98
N ALA A 44 0.92 25.41 8.37
CA ALA A 44 0.01 24.43 8.96
C ALA A 44 0.57 23.02 8.84
N GLY A 45 0.42 22.22 9.90
CA GLY A 45 0.65 20.78 9.86
C GLY A 45 -0.48 20.08 9.10
N VAL A 46 -0.14 19.24 8.14
CA VAL A 46 -1.09 18.49 7.31
C VAL A 46 -0.76 17.02 7.38
N ILE A 47 -1.77 16.19 7.60
CA ILE A 47 -1.66 14.73 7.53
C ILE A 47 -2.32 14.27 6.23
N LEU A 48 -1.53 13.63 5.38
CA LEU A 48 -2.00 13.01 4.14
C LEU A 48 -2.28 11.53 4.40
N TYR A 49 -3.56 11.15 4.47
CA TYR A 49 -3.95 9.76 4.64
C TYR A 49 -3.90 9.02 3.29
N LEU A 50 -2.75 8.43 2.97
CA LEU A 50 -2.52 7.68 1.74
C LEU A 50 -3.41 6.44 1.65
N GLY A 51 -3.65 5.79 2.79
CA GLY A 51 -4.56 4.65 2.87
C GLY A 51 -6.01 5.00 2.47
N ALA A 52 -6.47 6.20 2.82
CA ALA A 52 -7.79 6.68 2.37
C ALA A 52 -7.81 6.93 0.85
N GLY A 53 -6.76 7.52 0.29
CA GLY A 53 -6.64 7.71 -1.15
C GLY A 53 -6.60 6.39 -1.92
N ASN A 54 -5.98 5.36 -1.36
CA ASN A 54 -5.96 4.00 -1.93
C ASN A 54 -7.33 3.29 -1.87
N ARG A 55 -8.26 3.81 -1.10
CA ARG A 55 -9.64 3.30 -0.94
C ARG A 55 -10.70 4.24 -1.49
N ASP A 56 -10.31 5.26 -2.25
CA ASP A 56 -11.24 6.22 -2.83
C ASP A 56 -12.12 5.55 -3.91
N GLU A 57 -13.42 5.45 -3.65
CA GLU A 57 -14.40 4.84 -4.55
C GLU A 57 -14.59 5.61 -5.87
N ARG A 58 -14.14 6.87 -5.92
CA ARG A 58 -14.11 7.67 -7.16
C ARG A 58 -12.98 7.23 -8.10
N VAL A 59 -12.02 6.47 -7.57
CA VAL A 59 -10.83 6.02 -8.31
C VAL A 59 -10.84 4.50 -8.48
N PHE A 60 -11.21 3.77 -7.42
CA PHE A 60 -11.19 2.32 -7.39
C PHE A 60 -12.59 1.75 -7.18
N SER A 61 -13.03 0.88 -8.05
CA SER A 61 -14.28 0.14 -7.87
C SER A 61 -14.15 -0.91 -6.77
N ASN A 62 -15.16 -1.04 -5.91
CA ASN A 62 -15.12 -1.95 -4.77
C ASN A 62 -13.80 -1.87 -3.99
N PRO A 63 -13.41 -0.68 -3.47
CA PRO A 63 -12.07 -0.45 -2.93
C PRO A 63 -11.74 -1.32 -1.71
N ASP A 64 -12.76 -1.84 -1.02
CA ASP A 64 -12.63 -2.71 0.15
C ASP A 64 -12.49 -4.20 -0.20
N THR A 65 -12.45 -4.53 -1.48
CA THR A 65 -12.17 -5.89 -1.96
C THR A 65 -10.69 -6.00 -2.35
N PHE A 66 -10.00 -7.02 -1.83
CA PHE A 66 -8.67 -7.39 -2.28
C PHE A 66 -8.78 -8.20 -3.56
N ASP A 67 -8.32 -7.65 -4.68
CA ASP A 67 -8.41 -8.29 -5.99
C ASP A 67 -7.13 -8.08 -6.81
N ILE A 68 -6.37 -9.13 -7.01
CA ILE A 68 -5.11 -9.12 -7.76
C ILE A 68 -5.31 -9.00 -9.29
N HIS A 69 -6.55 -9.05 -9.74
CA HIS A 69 -6.94 -8.92 -11.15
C HIS A 69 -7.66 -7.62 -11.45
N ARG A 70 -7.56 -6.63 -10.55
CA ARG A 70 -8.20 -5.32 -10.76
C ARG A 70 -7.86 -4.71 -12.11
N GLU A 71 -8.87 -4.14 -12.75
CA GLU A 71 -8.68 -3.45 -14.03
C GLU A 71 -8.41 -1.94 -13.86
N ASP A 72 -8.75 -1.35 -12.73
CA ASP A 72 -8.60 0.08 -12.43
C ASP A 72 -7.28 0.46 -11.77
N LEU A 73 -6.50 -0.53 -11.31
CA LEU A 73 -5.17 -0.35 -10.75
C LEU A 73 -4.09 -0.68 -11.79
N HIS A 74 -3.10 0.19 -11.90
CA HIS A 74 -1.91 -0.09 -12.71
C HIS A 74 -1.04 -1.16 -12.04
N MET A 75 -0.99 -2.35 -12.63
CA MET A 75 -0.26 -3.51 -12.10
C MET A 75 1.21 -3.56 -12.56
N GLY A 76 1.62 -2.61 -13.36
CA GLY A 76 3.00 -2.54 -13.86
C GLY A 76 3.96 -1.86 -12.87
N ARG A 77 5.13 -1.48 -13.42
CA ARG A 77 6.13 -0.75 -12.64
C ARG A 77 5.63 0.65 -12.30
N GLU A 78 5.65 0.98 -11.03
CA GLU A 78 5.34 2.31 -10.52
C GLU A 78 6.26 3.39 -11.10
N ASN A 79 5.76 4.61 -11.22
CA ASN A 79 6.56 5.76 -11.61
C ASN A 79 6.30 6.97 -10.69
N ARG A 80 7.29 7.84 -10.60
CA ARG A 80 7.26 9.00 -9.71
C ARG A 80 6.17 10.02 -10.05
N SER A 81 5.68 10.04 -11.27
CA SER A 81 4.64 10.99 -11.67
C SER A 81 3.24 10.58 -11.27
N GLY A 82 3.04 9.32 -10.90
CA GLY A 82 1.73 8.73 -10.64
C GLY A 82 0.78 8.71 -11.85
N ARG A 83 1.31 9.03 -13.05
CA ARG A 83 0.56 9.03 -14.30
C ARG A 83 0.96 7.84 -15.14
N TYR A 84 0.00 7.04 -15.52
CA TYR A 84 0.19 5.81 -16.27
C TYR A 84 -0.41 5.92 -17.67
N LYS A 85 0.27 5.32 -18.66
CA LYS A 85 -0.12 5.40 -20.07
C LYS A 85 -1.40 4.64 -20.37
N ASP A 86 -1.72 3.64 -19.57
CA ASP A 86 -2.96 2.85 -19.65
C ASP A 86 -4.17 3.56 -19.04
N GLY A 87 -3.99 4.77 -18.49
CA GLY A 87 -5.04 5.55 -17.86
C GLY A 87 -5.47 5.07 -16.47
N LYS A 88 -4.88 3.99 -15.97
CA LYS A 88 -5.20 3.44 -14.65
C LYS A 88 -4.55 4.25 -13.54
N ALA A 89 -5.10 4.13 -12.34
CA ALA A 89 -4.50 4.74 -11.15
C ALA A 89 -3.36 3.87 -10.59
N GLY A 90 -2.36 4.51 -9.99
CA GLY A 90 -1.39 3.84 -9.14
C GLY A 90 -1.79 3.92 -7.67
N HIS A 91 -1.29 3.00 -6.87
CA HIS A 91 -1.42 3.11 -5.41
C HIS A 91 -0.46 4.15 -4.83
N LEU A 92 -0.76 4.63 -3.64
CA LEU A 92 0.03 5.64 -2.94
C LEU A 92 0.98 5.06 -1.88
N GLY A 93 1.09 3.74 -1.77
CA GLY A 93 1.84 3.07 -0.71
C GLY A 93 3.34 3.37 -0.66
N PHE A 94 3.91 3.86 -1.77
CA PHE A 94 5.29 4.34 -1.84
C PHE A 94 5.40 5.87 -2.01
N GLY A 95 4.30 6.58 -1.82
CA GLY A 95 4.23 8.01 -2.09
C GLY A 95 4.24 8.34 -3.59
N ILE A 96 4.40 9.61 -3.90
CA ILE A 96 4.40 10.14 -5.27
C ILE A 96 5.33 11.36 -5.38
N GLY A 97 5.78 11.68 -6.57
CA GLY A 97 6.58 12.87 -6.85
C GLY A 97 8.03 12.76 -6.41
N GLN A 98 8.60 13.87 -5.94
CA GLN A 98 10.02 13.97 -5.60
C GLN A 98 10.44 13.04 -4.45
N HIS A 99 9.51 12.75 -3.54
CA HIS A 99 9.72 11.89 -2.38
C HIS A 99 9.21 10.46 -2.61
N PHE A 100 8.97 10.06 -3.86
CA PHE A 100 8.69 8.65 -4.17
C PHE A 100 9.78 7.76 -3.58
N CYS A 101 9.39 6.66 -2.94
CA CYS A 101 10.29 5.79 -2.20
C CYS A 101 11.43 5.27 -3.09
N MET A 102 12.66 5.51 -2.66
CA MET A 102 13.85 5.03 -3.37
C MET A 102 14.01 3.50 -3.28
N GLY A 103 13.46 2.89 -2.23
CA GLY A 103 13.51 1.44 -1.99
C GLY A 103 12.44 0.64 -2.73
N TYR A 104 11.54 1.29 -3.48
CA TYR A 104 10.42 0.64 -4.14
C TYR A 104 10.80 -0.60 -4.97
N ALA A 105 11.81 -0.48 -5.84
CA ALA A 105 12.19 -1.56 -6.74
C ALA A 105 12.71 -2.79 -5.96
N MET A 106 13.47 -2.55 -4.89
CA MET A 106 13.99 -3.60 -4.01
C MET A 106 12.86 -4.26 -3.23
N ALA A 107 11.99 -3.46 -2.59
CA ALA A 107 10.86 -3.99 -1.81
C ALA A 107 9.92 -4.85 -2.67
N ARG A 108 9.62 -4.42 -3.91
CA ARG A 108 8.81 -5.19 -4.85
C ARG A 108 9.46 -6.52 -5.19
N GLN A 109 10.74 -6.52 -5.54
CA GLN A 109 11.47 -7.72 -5.93
C GLN A 109 11.65 -8.68 -4.76
N GLU A 110 12.05 -8.17 -3.59
CA GLU A 110 12.20 -8.98 -2.38
C GLU A 110 10.88 -9.63 -1.97
N SER A 111 9.79 -8.87 -1.96
CA SER A 111 8.47 -9.41 -1.60
C SER A 111 8.02 -10.50 -2.57
N ALA A 112 8.16 -10.30 -3.88
CA ALA A 112 7.78 -11.29 -4.87
C ALA A 112 8.60 -12.59 -4.73
N ILE A 113 9.92 -12.48 -4.58
CA ILE A 113 10.81 -13.62 -4.41
C ILE A 113 10.54 -14.32 -3.08
N ALA A 114 10.46 -13.58 -1.97
CA ALA A 114 10.26 -14.16 -0.65
C ALA A 114 8.92 -14.90 -0.56
N CYS A 115 7.84 -14.29 -1.02
CA CYS A 115 6.53 -14.93 -1.03
C CYS A 115 6.51 -16.16 -1.93
N SER A 116 7.06 -16.08 -3.14
CA SER A 116 7.16 -17.22 -4.04
C SER A 116 7.92 -18.38 -3.39
N GLN A 117 9.10 -18.13 -2.84
CA GLN A 117 9.93 -19.15 -2.18
C GLN A 117 9.27 -19.72 -0.92
N LEU A 118 8.60 -18.88 -0.14
CA LEU A 118 7.91 -19.33 1.07
C LEU A 118 6.77 -20.29 0.72
N MET A 119 5.95 -19.93 -0.27
CA MET A 119 4.78 -20.71 -0.67
C MET A 119 5.09 -22.01 -1.38
N THR A 120 6.34 -22.23 -1.81
CA THR A 120 6.78 -23.56 -2.26
C THR A 120 7.10 -24.51 -1.11
N ARG A 121 7.25 -23.99 0.12
CA ARG A 121 7.69 -24.76 1.30
C ARG A 121 6.61 -24.94 2.35
N ILE A 122 5.63 -24.04 2.38
CA ILE A 122 4.53 -24.10 3.33
C ILE A 122 3.20 -24.21 2.58
N HIS A 123 2.35 -25.10 3.06
CA HIS A 123 1.04 -25.34 2.47
C HIS A 123 -0.07 -24.76 3.38
N ALA A 124 -1.12 -24.23 2.75
CA ALA A 124 -2.30 -23.71 3.44
C ALA A 124 -1.97 -22.79 4.64
N PRO A 125 -1.13 -21.73 4.47
CA PRO A 125 -0.83 -20.80 5.55
C PRO A 125 -2.13 -20.12 6.00
N ARG A 126 -2.36 -20.08 7.30
CA ARG A 126 -3.52 -19.45 7.91
C ARG A 126 -3.18 -18.84 9.26
N PRO A 127 -3.82 -17.76 9.68
CA PRO A 127 -3.61 -17.19 11.01
C PRO A 127 -3.84 -18.24 12.10
N LYS A 128 -3.03 -18.20 13.15
CA LYS A 128 -3.14 -19.12 14.29
C LYS A 128 -4.44 -18.89 15.09
N SER A 129 -4.90 -17.65 15.15
CA SER A 129 -6.17 -17.28 15.76
C SER A 129 -6.85 -16.20 14.92
N GLU A 130 -8.15 -16.07 15.03
CA GLU A 130 -8.93 -15.01 14.39
C GLU A 130 -8.67 -13.62 15.03
N SER A 131 -8.23 -13.62 16.30
CA SER A 131 -7.79 -12.39 16.97
C SER A 131 -6.35 -12.11 16.57
N HIS A 132 -6.15 -11.17 15.66
CA HIS A 132 -4.82 -10.65 15.36
C HIS A 132 -4.26 -9.91 16.57
N PRO A 133 -3.06 -10.25 17.06
CA PRO A 133 -2.39 -9.39 18.02
C PRO A 133 -2.17 -8.03 17.36
N GLY A 134 -2.65 -7.01 18.01
CA GLY A 134 -2.57 -5.60 17.67
C GLY A 134 -1.93 -5.22 16.33
N ILE A 135 -2.72 -4.62 15.46
CA ILE A 135 -2.18 -3.87 14.34
C ILE A 135 -1.90 -2.46 14.88
N THR A 136 -0.69 -1.99 14.78
CA THR A 136 -0.37 -0.61 15.12
C THR A 136 -1.17 0.32 14.21
N SER A 137 -1.98 1.19 14.80
CA SER A 137 -2.64 2.22 14.02
C SER A 137 -1.62 3.27 13.57
N PRO A 138 -1.70 3.79 12.36
CA PRO A 138 -0.84 4.87 11.92
C PRO A 138 -1.06 6.09 12.82
N SER A 139 0.00 6.54 13.48
CA SER A 139 0.01 7.71 14.35
C SER A 139 1.23 8.58 14.05
N ILE A 140 1.29 9.76 14.64
CA ILE A 140 2.49 10.60 14.57
C ILE A 140 3.68 9.85 15.18
N ASP A 141 3.47 9.16 16.29
CA ASP A 141 4.51 8.42 17.00
C ASP A 141 5.02 7.21 16.21
N SER A 142 4.16 6.56 15.44
CA SER A 142 4.53 5.47 14.53
C SER A 142 5.07 5.95 13.19
N GLY A 143 5.18 7.26 12.96
CA GLY A 143 5.59 7.81 11.65
C GLY A 143 4.63 7.50 10.51
N GLY A 144 3.38 7.14 10.82
CA GLY A 144 2.37 6.77 9.84
C GLY A 144 2.44 5.31 9.39
N PHE A 145 3.29 4.50 10.01
CA PHE A 145 3.40 3.06 9.70
C PHE A 145 2.27 2.26 10.36
N ARG A 146 1.86 1.23 9.65
CA ARG A 146 0.90 0.23 10.11
C ARG A 146 1.46 -1.16 9.85
N ALA A 147 1.60 -1.94 10.91
CA ALA A 147 2.08 -3.32 10.82
C ALA A 147 1.56 -4.14 12.02
N PRO A 148 1.40 -5.45 11.89
CA PRO A 148 1.18 -6.30 13.04
C PRO A 148 2.44 -6.36 13.90
N GLU A 149 2.31 -6.28 15.23
CA GLU A 149 3.44 -6.49 16.15
C GLU A 149 3.98 -7.91 16.06
N GLN A 150 3.08 -8.87 15.87
CA GLN A 150 3.40 -10.29 15.67
C GLN A 150 2.36 -10.91 14.76
N LEU A 151 2.78 -11.81 13.88
CA LEU A 151 1.90 -12.59 13.01
C LEU A 151 2.17 -14.09 13.22
N TRP A 152 1.35 -14.72 14.03
CA TRP A 152 1.42 -16.17 14.27
C TRP A 152 0.65 -16.91 13.19
N MET A 153 1.33 -17.78 12.47
CA MET A 153 0.76 -18.55 11.38
C MET A 153 0.80 -20.05 11.68
N LYS A 154 -0.21 -20.76 11.22
CA LYS A 154 -0.22 -22.23 11.07
C LYS A 154 -0.08 -22.56 9.60
N PHE A 155 0.56 -23.66 9.30
CA PHE A 155 0.67 -24.21 7.95
C PHE A 155 0.79 -25.72 8.00
N ASP A 156 0.42 -26.36 6.91
CA ASP A 156 0.60 -27.79 6.73
C ASP A 156 2.02 -28.02 6.15
N ARG A 157 2.65 -29.13 6.52
CA ARG A 157 3.99 -29.54 6.04
C ARG A 157 3.88 -30.45 4.84
#